data_2f107d6b9d6ea2cbd98f909007841cab
#
_entry.id   2f107d6b9d6ea2cbd98f909007841cab
#
_cell.length_a   1.000
_cell.length_b   1.000
_cell.length_c   1.000
_cell.angle_alpha   90.00
_cell.angle_beta   90.00
_cell.angle_gamma   90.00
#
_symmetry.space_group_name_H-M   'P 1'
#
loop_
_entity.id
_entity.type
_entity.pdbx_description
1 polymer ?
#
loop_
_entity_poly.entity_id
_entity_poly.type
_entity_poly.pdbx_seq_one_letter_code
_entity_poly.pdbx_strand_id
1 'polypeptide(L)'
;FTGTTQSVTVNGKKAFYIVTSATVSGAVGATTALGTTNILGIPVRVFNVAYVASVKSNNALAQDAGTFVAADTATATTTTGDVRGTYTPATASNGIVRTVMGILLPGIAVGPNATRVGALGVTQA
;
A
#
# COMPACT_ATOMS: atom_id res chain seq x y z
N PHE A 1 -11.91 10.38 -2.61
CA PHE A 1 -12.76 9.65 -1.65
C PHE A 1 -14.14 10.25 -1.67
N THR A 2 -15.16 9.42 -1.54
CA THR A 2 -16.53 9.89 -1.45
C THR A 2 -17.15 9.29 -0.20
N GLY A 3 -17.41 10.11 0.79
CA GLY A 3 -18.26 9.77 1.94
C GLY A 3 -19.63 10.40 1.72
N THR A 4 -20.68 9.61 1.81
CA THR A 4 -22.06 10.07 1.55
C THR A 4 -22.89 10.27 2.83
N THR A 5 -22.33 9.94 3.98
CA THR A 5 -23.03 9.98 5.26
C THR A 5 -22.21 10.77 6.27
N GLN A 6 -22.86 11.55 7.14
CA GLN A 6 -22.19 12.24 8.23
C GLN A 6 -21.55 11.24 9.21
N SER A 7 -20.42 11.63 9.80
CA SER A 7 -19.65 10.82 10.76
C SER A 7 -19.09 9.52 10.20
N VAL A 8 -18.76 9.47 8.91
CA VAL A 8 -18.13 8.29 8.29
C VAL A 8 -16.65 8.55 8.04
N THR A 9 -15.81 7.62 8.48
CA THR A 9 -14.42 7.54 8.07
C THR A 9 -14.31 6.76 6.78
N VAL A 10 -13.77 7.38 5.73
CA VAL A 10 -13.50 6.73 4.46
C VAL A 10 -12.00 6.54 4.29
N ASN A 11 -11.57 5.29 4.23
CA ASN A 11 -10.17 4.94 4.04
C ASN A 11 -9.88 4.70 2.55
N GLY A 12 -8.85 5.35 2.04
CA GLY A 12 -8.35 5.10 0.70
C GLY A 12 -7.40 3.91 0.67
N LYS A 13 -7.30 3.27 -0.48
CA LYS A 13 -6.40 2.13 -0.72
C LYS A 13 -5.09 2.52 -1.40
N LYS A 14 -4.91 3.80 -1.78
CA LYS A 14 -3.65 4.33 -2.29
C LYS A 14 -2.79 4.87 -1.17
N ALA A 15 -1.49 4.64 -1.29
CA ALA A 15 -0.50 5.28 -0.45
C ALA A 15 0.03 6.54 -1.16
N PHE A 16 0.02 7.66 -0.48
CA PHE A 16 0.51 8.94 -0.99
C PHE A 16 1.83 9.29 -0.31
N TYR A 17 2.79 9.76 -1.09
CA TYR A 17 4.03 10.32 -0.54
C TYR A 17 3.77 11.65 0.17
N ILE A 18 2.92 12.48 -0.45
CA ILE A 18 2.55 13.80 0.08
C ILE A 18 1.12 14.14 -0.32
N VAL A 19 0.40 14.81 0.53
CA VAL A 19 -0.89 15.43 0.22
C VAL A 19 -0.66 16.94 0.14
N THR A 20 -0.79 17.50 -1.05
CA THR A 20 -0.59 18.94 -1.27
C THR A 20 -1.84 19.75 -1.01
N SER A 21 -3.00 19.18 -1.21
CA SER A 21 -4.29 19.83 -0.93
C SER A 21 -5.38 18.79 -0.68
N ALA A 22 -6.40 19.19 0.05
CA ALA A 22 -7.63 18.44 0.20
C ALA A 22 -8.79 19.40 0.12
N THR A 23 -9.75 19.12 -0.75
CA THR A 23 -10.97 19.92 -0.92
C THR A 23 -12.17 19.07 -0.57
N VAL A 24 -13.03 19.59 0.27
CA VAL A 24 -14.31 18.97 0.61
C VAL A 24 -15.38 19.62 -0.25
N SER A 25 -16.09 18.83 -1.04
CA SER A 25 -17.23 19.30 -1.83
C SER A 25 -18.53 18.94 -1.12
N GLY A 26 -19.40 19.92 -0.95
CA GLY A 26 -20.70 19.75 -0.28
C GLY A 26 -20.74 20.30 1.16
N ALA A 27 -21.90 20.20 1.76
CA ALA A 27 -22.08 20.60 3.16
C ALA A 27 -21.37 19.60 4.08
N VAL A 28 -20.42 20.10 4.85
CA VAL A 28 -19.74 19.33 5.89
C VAL A 28 -20.25 19.75 7.26
N GLY A 29 -20.33 18.78 8.16
CA GLY A 29 -20.62 19.08 9.56
C GLY A 29 -19.51 19.90 10.23
N ALA A 30 -19.63 20.13 11.50
CA ALA A 30 -18.74 21.01 12.27
C ALA A 30 -17.25 20.60 12.25
N THR A 31 -16.94 19.35 11.93
CA THR A 31 -15.57 18.83 11.90
C THR A 31 -15.34 17.91 10.69
N THR A 32 -14.36 18.24 9.87
CA THR A 32 -13.82 17.35 8.84
C THR A 32 -12.33 17.19 9.12
N ALA A 33 -11.88 15.95 9.23
CA ALA A 33 -10.49 15.64 9.49
C ALA A 33 -9.89 14.82 8.34
N LEU A 34 -8.67 15.15 7.98
CA LEU A 34 -7.84 14.35 7.09
C LEU A 34 -6.72 13.72 7.93
N GLY A 35 -6.59 12.41 7.86
CA GLY A 35 -5.58 11.68 8.60
C GLY A 35 -4.87 10.64 7.74
N THR A 36 -3.80 10.08 8.27
CA THR A 36 -3.09 8.95 7.70
C THR A 36 -3.62 7.64 8.26
N THR A 37 -3.58 6.59 7.47
CA THR A 37 -3.84 5.22 7.91
C THR A 37 -2.53 4.49 8.16
N ASN A 38 -2.61 3.26 8.65
CA ASN A 38 -1.45 2.37 8.81
C ASN A 38 -1.04 1.66 7.51
N ILE A 39 -1.59 2.05 6.37
CA ILE A 39 -1.27 1.47 5.07
C ILE A 39 0.02 2.09 4.55
N LEU A 40 1.04 1.26 4.37
CA LEU A 40 2.34 1.66 3.85
C LEU A 40 2.39 1.42 2.34
N GLY A 41 2.79 2.42 1.59
CA GLY A 41 3.09 2.29 0.16
C GLY A 41 4.42 1.57 -0.06
N ILE A 42 4.43 0.66 -1.03
CA ILE A 42 5.65 -0.04 -1.44
C ILE A 42 6.37 0.80 -2.49
N PRO A 43 7.69 1.00 -2.39
CA PRO A 43 8.42 1.89 -3.30
C PRO A 43 8.56 1.32 -4.73
N VAL A 44 8.32 0.04 -4.90
CA VAL A 44 8.36 -0.66 -6.20
C VAL A 44 7.04 -1.38 -6.43
N ARG A 45 6.75 -1.70 -7.69
CA ARG A 45 5.53 -2.41 -8.05
C ARG A 45 5.69 -3.90 -7.80
N VAL A 46 4.88 -4.46 -6.91
CA VAL A 46 4.90 -5.88 -6.54
C VAL A 46 3.58 -6.52 -6.94
N PHE A 47 3.61 -7.44 -7.87
CA PHE A 47 2.42 -8.03 -8.48
C PHE A 47 1.87 -9.26 -7.76
N ASN A 48 2.65 -9.85 -6.86
CA ASN A 48 2.23 -11.06 -6.16
C ASN A 48 2.89 -11.14 -4.79
N VAL A 49 2.14 -11.59 -3.79
CA VAL A 49 2.66 -11.81 -2.43
C VAL A 49 3.82 -12.80 -2.39
N ALA A 50 3.91 -13.73 -3.34
CA ALA A 50 5.02 -14.69 -3.44
C ALA A 50 6.40 -14.02 -3.62
N TYR A 51 6.44 -12.76 -4.05
CA TYR A 51 7.69 -11.99 -4.13
C TYR A 51 8.07 -11.30 -2.81
N VAL A 52 7.21 -11.38 -1.80
CA VAL A 52 7.51 -10.85 -0.47
C VAL A 52 8.08 -11.99 0.38
N ALA A 53 9.41 -12.01 0.53
CA ALA A 53 10.11 -13.05 1.27
C ALA A 53 9.94 -12.91 2.79
N SER A 54 9.96 -11.68 3.26
CA SER A 54 9.80 -11.40 4.69
C SER A 54 9.33 -9.97 4.91
N VAL A 55 8.60 -9.75 5.97
CA VAL A 55 8.33 -8.40 6.49
C VAL A 55 8.57 -8.41 7.98
N LYS A 56 9.29 -7.41 8.46
CA LYS A 56 9.56 -7.19 9.89
C LYS A 56 9.21 -5.74 10.23
N SER A 57 8.25 -5.57 11.09
CA SER A 57 7.77 -4.24 11.50
C SER A 57 8.23 -3.91 12.91
N ASN A 58 8.34 -2.62 13.20
CA ASN A 58 8.67 -2.08 14.52
C ASN A 58 9.98 -2.64 15.10
N ASN A 59 11.01 -2.84 14.25
CA ASN A 59 12.30 -3.46 14.61
C ASN A 59 12.20 -4.87 15.20
N ALA A 60 11.07 -5.55 15.04
CA ALA A 60 10.91 -6.91 15.49
C ALA A 60 11.83 -7.88 14.71
N LEU A 61 12.27 -8.94 15.36
CA LEU A 61 12.99 -10.04 14.69
C LEU A 61 12.02 -11.02 14.04
N ALA A 62 10.83 -11.17 14.60
CA ALA A 62 9.80 -12.04 14.06
C ALA A 62 9.17 -11.49 12.77
N GLN A 63 8.62 -12.41 11.97
CA GLN A 63 7.83 -12.07 10.80
C GLN A 63 6.57 -11.31 11.22
N ASP A 64 6.29 -10.21 10.55
CA ASP A 64 5.05 -9.47 10.73
C ASP A 64 3.89 -10.18 10.01
N ALA A 65 2.78 -10.35 10.71
CA ALA A 65 1.56 -10.99 10.20
C ALA A 65 0.59 -10.00 9.53
N GLY A 66 1.10 -8.89 9.04
CA GLY A 66 0.30 -7.88 8.34
C GLY A 66 -0.22 -8.33 6.99
N THR A 67 -0.91 -7.42 6.32
CA THR A 67 -1.59 -7.70 5.05
C THR A 67 -0.87 -7.02 3.89
N PHE A 68 -0.45 -7.81 2.91
CA PHE A 68 0.05 -7.35 1.63
C PHE A 68 -1.11 -7.28 0.61
N VAL A 69 -1.16 -6.18 -0.13
CA VAL A 69 -2.05 -6.02 -1.28
C VAL A 69 -1.20 -5.79 -2.51
N ALA A 70 -1.37 -6.64 -3.52
CA ALA A 70 -0.61 -6.56 -4.76
C ALA A 70 -0.90 -5.28 -5.56
N ALA A 71 0.02 -4.95 -6.46
CA ALA A 71 -0.13 -3.83 -7.39
C ALA A 71 -1.38 -3.99 -8.25
N ASP A 72 -2.20 -2.94 -8.29
CA ASP A 72 -3.33 -2.82 -9.21
C ASP A 72 -2.89 -1.93 -10.39
N THR A 73 -2.65 -2.54 -11.53
CA THR A 73 -2.22 -1.84 -12.74
C THR A 73 -3.33 -1.65 -13.75
N ALA A 74 -4.49 -2.26 -13.54
CA ALA A 74 -5.62 -2.19 -14.47
C ALA A 74 -6.48 -0.94 -14.21
N THR A 75 -6.88 -0.73 -12.97
CA THR A 75 -7.80 0.34 -12.58
C THR A 75 -7.43 0.94 -11.22
N ALA A 76 -6.15 1.23 -11.01
CA ALA A 76 -5.66 1.76 -9.74
C ALA A 76 -6.33 3.08 -9.35
N THR A 77 -7.28 3.01 -8.46
CA THR A 77 -8.01 4.16 -7.91
C THR A 77 -7.92 4.18 -6.39
N THR A 78 -8.40 5.25 -5.77
CA THR A 78 -8.46 5.33 -4.30
C THR A 78 -9.34 4.25 -3.66
N THR A 79 -10.20 3.62 -4.44
CA THR A 79 -11.12 2.57 -3.97
C THR A 79 -10.65 1.16 -4.35
N THR A 80 -9.96 0.98 -5.46
CA THR A 80 -9.56 -0.34 -5.97
C THR A 80 -8.19 -0.78 -5.48
N GLY A 81 -7.20 0.10 -5.47
CA GLY A 81 -5.86 -0.25 -5.03
C GLY A 81 -4.79 0.77 -5.37
N ASP A 82 -3.56 0.45 -5.04
CA ASP A 82 -2.37 1.23 -5.39
C ASP A 82 -1.66 0.58 -6.58
N VAL A 83 -1.15 1.40 -7.47
CA VAL A 83 -0.40 0.95 -8.66
C VAL A 83 0.88 0.19 -8.32
N ARG A 84 1.43 0.34 -7.12
CA ARG A 84 2.64 -0.32 -6.62
C ARG A 84 2.33 -1.50 -5.71
N GLY A 85 1.18 -1.49 -5.08
CA GLY A 85 0.82 -2.33 -3.96
C GLY A 85 1.04 -1.65 -2.61
N THR A 86 0.49 -2.25 -1.58
CA THR A 86 0.56 -1.71 -0.22
C THR A 86 0.79 -2.83 0.79
N TYR A 87 1.30 -2.44 1.93
CA TYR A 87 1.42 -3.32 3.09
C TYR A 87 0.82 -2.65 4.32
N THR A 88 -0.01 -3.37 5.05
CA THR A 88 -0.57 -2.94 6.33
C THR A 88 0.04 -3.78 7.43
N PRO A 89 0.91 -3.26 8.28
CA PRO A 89 1.47 -3.98 9.41
C PRO A 89 0.40 -4.48 10.38
N ALA A 90 0.63 -5.63 10.99
CA ALA A 90 -0.26 -6.19 12.02
C ALA A 90 -0.37 -5.27 13.25
N THR A 91 0.73 -4.60 13.58
CA THR A 91 0.76 -3.55 14.61
C THR A 91 1.03 -2.21 13.94
N ALA A 92 0.22 -1.23 14.26
CA ALA A 92 0.36 0.12 13.70
C ALA A 92 1.79 0.67 13.91
N SER A 93 2.33 1.29 12.87
CA SER A 93 3.61 1.99 12.97
C SER A 93 3.48 3.17 13.94
N ASN A 94 4.48 3.33 14.79
CA ASN A 94 4.59 4.49 15.68
C ASN A 94 5.30 5.68 15.03
N GLY A 95 5.68 5.57 13.75
CA GLY A 95 6.41 6.60 13.02
C GLY A 95 7.90 6.72 13.38
N ILE A 96 8.40 5.92 14.31
CA ILE A 96 9.79 5.99 14.81
C ILE A 96 10.62 4.81 14.34
N VAL A 97 10.05 3.59 14.41
CA VAL A 97 10.75 2.36 14.09
C VAL A 97 10.50 1.90 12.65
N ARG A 98 11.45 1.12 12.13
CA ARG A 98 11.43 0.70 10.73
C ARG A 98 10.51 -0.47 10.49
N THR A 99 9.95 -0.49 9.30
CA THR A 99 9.44 -1.70 8.64
C THR A 99 10.43 -2.08 7.53
N VAL A 100 10.90 -3.31 7.55
CA VAL A 100 11.82 -3.86 6.56
C VAL A 100 11.10 -4.94 5.78
N MET A 101 11.07 -4.83 4.47
CA MET A 101 10.47 -5.81 3.56
C MET A 101 11.55 -6.39 2.66
N GLY A 102 11.72 -7.70 2.72
CA GLY A 102 12.54 -8.44 1.78
C GLY A 102 11.73 -8.81 0.53
N ILE A 103 12.21 -8.41 -0.63
CA ILE A 103 11.54 -8.67 -1.91
C ILE A 103 12.42 -9.60 -2.74
N LEU A 104 11.82 -10.68 -3.26
CA LEU A 104 12.46 -11.60 -4.20
C LEU A 104 12.40 -11.02 -5.61
N LEU A 105 13.53 -10.99 -6.27
CA LEU A 105 13.66 -10.60 -7.67
C LEU A 105 13.97 -11.85 -8.48
N PRO A 106 12.97 -12.54 -9.06
CA PRO A 106 13.22 -13.74 -9.86
C PRO A 106 14.05 -13.40 -11.10
N GLY A 107 15.07 -14.19 -11.36
CA GLY A 107 16.01 -13.96 -12.46
C GLY A 107 15.49 -14.39 -13.84
N ILE A 108 14.40 -15.14 -13.90
CA ILE A 108 13.84 -15.68 -15.14
C ILE A 108 12.32 -15.58 -15.16
N ALA A 109 11.75 -15.52 -16.36
CA ALA A 109 10.33 -15.50 -16.59
C ALA A 109 9.74 -16.91 -16.48
N VAL A 110 9.22 -17.27 -15.31
CA VAL A 110 8.57 -18.56 -15.06
C VAL A 110 7.23 -18.36 -14.36
N GLY A 111 6.29 -19.25 -14.60
CA GLY A 111 4.97 -19.21 -13.98
C GLY A 111 4.27 -17.85 -14.17
N PRO A 112 3.84 -17.20 -13.11
CA PRO A 112 3.12 -15.92 -13.21
C PRO A 112 3.97 -14.76 -13.77
N ASN A 113 5.27 -14.98 -13.96
CA ASN A 113 6.19 -13.99 -14.50
C ASN A 113 6.50 -14.19 -15.99
N ALA A 114 5.93 -15.19 -16.64
CA ALA A 114 6.26 -15.56 -18.02
C ALA A 114 6.18 -14.40 -19.02
N THR A 115 5.38 -13.37 -18.74
CA THR A 115 5.22 -12.18 -19.59
C THR A 115 5.85 -10.92 -18.98
N ARG A 116 6.59 -11.01 -17.89
CA ARG A 116 7.18 -9.86 -17.19
C ARG A 116 8.59 -9.58 -17.70
N VAL A 117 8.97 -8.32 -17.70
CA VAL A 117 10.28 -7.82 -18.14
C VAL A 117 10.95 -7.10 -16.96
N GLY A 118 12.28 -7.10 -16.97
CA GLY A 118 13.09 -6.46 -15.93
C GLY A 118 13.15 -7.29 -14.66
N ALA A 119 12.88 -6.69 -13.53
CA ALA A 119 12.85 -7.37 -12.23
C ALA A 119 11.60 -8.22 -12.04
N LEU A 120 11.18 -8.94 -13.02
CA LEU A 120 10.10 -9.92 -13.13
C LEU A 120 9.10 -9.91 -11.97
N GLY A 121 8.01 -9.15 -12.11
CA GLY A 121 6.99 -9.01 -11.08
C GLY A 121 7.27 -7.94 -10.02
N VAL A 122 8.44 -7.30 -10.09
CA VAL A 122 8.80 -6.13 -9.27
C VAL A 122 9.35 -5.06 -10.20
N THR A 123 8.67 -3.94 -10.33
CA THR A 123 9.10 -2.83 -11.20
C THR A 123 8.91 -1.50 -10.48
N GLN A 124 9.62 -0.48 -10.94
CA GLN A 124 9.34 0.87 -10.52
C GLN A 124 7.97 1.32 -11.05
N ALA A 125 7.27 2.10 -10.26
CA ALA A 125 5.97 2.67 -10.60
C ALA A 125 6.12 4.07 -11.19
#